data_c4711b52bfd28cb2aa4fca9ffc9f13cc
#
_entry.id   c4711b52bfd28cb2aa4fca9ffc9f13cc
#
_cell.length_a   1.000
_cell.length_b   1.000
_cell.length_c   1.000
_cell.angle_alpha   90.00
_cell.angle_beta   90.00
_cell.angle_gamma   90.00
#
_symmetry.space_group_name_H-M   'P 1'
#
loop_
_entity.id
_entity.type
_entity.pdbx_description
1 polymer ?
#
loop_
_entity_poly.entity_id
_entity_poly.type
_entity_poly.pdbx_seq_one_letter_code
_entity_poly.pdbx_strand_id
1 'polypeptide(L)'
;MGSSDSISIVHAFWDEVWNAHAVDRFVVDDFVIVSGGETITGRENFKDWIRGFLASVDDLRLEVSESFQNEDGTRVASRWLLTGRNNGVLGTEPDQRDIALTGTAVWAVREDGKLTTNWVERSSWELSKRLS
;
A
#
# COMPACT_ATOMS: atom_id res chain seq x y z
N MET A 1 -10.34 -7.42 21.85
CA MET A 1 -10.52 -6.42 20.78
C MET A 1 -11.63 -6.87 19.84
N GLY A 2 -12.55 -6.00 19.53
CA GLY A 2 -13.61 -6.31 18.60
C GLY A 2 -13.12 -6.42 17.16
N SER A 3 -13.73 -7.28 16.36
CA SER A 3 -13.33 -7.51 14.97
C SER A 3 -13.41 -6.24 14.12
N SER A 4 -14.30 -5.28 14.45
CA SER A 4 -14.42 -4.01 13.74
C SER A 4 -13.17 -3.11 13.84
N ASP A 5 -12.35 -3.34 14.86
CA ASP A 5 -11.16 -2.51 15.10
C ASP A 5 -10.08 -2.72 14.02
N SER A 6 -10.00 -3.90 13.42
CA SER A 6 -8.98 -4.21 12.41
C SER A 6 -9.15 -3.35 11.15
N ILE A 7 -10.39 -3.15 10.69
CA ILE A 7 -10.66 -2.26 9.57
C ILE A 7 -10.24 -0.83 9.92
N SER A 8 -10.55 -0.37 11.14
CA SER A 8 -10.19 0.98 11.59
C SER A 8 -8.67 1.17 11.62
N ILE A 9 -7.92 0.16 12.06
CA ILE A 9 -6.46 0.20 12.07
C ILE A 9 -5.91 0.35 10.65
N VAL A 10 -6.41 -0.46 9.72
CA VAL A 10 -5.97 -0.40 8.33
C VAL A 10 -6.33 0.94 7.69
N HIS A 11 -7.52 1.47 7.96
CA HIS A 11 -7.91 2.79 7.45
C HIS A 11 -7.01 3.90 8.01
N ALA A 12 -6.68 3.86 9.29
CA ALA A 12 -5.76 4.83 9.88
C ALA A 12 -4.38 4.74 9.23
N PHE A 13 -3.91 3.54 8.93
CA PHE A 13 -2.65 3.36 8.20
C PHE A 13 -2.75 3.97 6.79
N TRP A 14 -3.83 3.68 6.04
CA TRP A 14 -4.01 4.21 4.69
C TRP A 14 -4.00 5.75 4.67
N ASP A 15 -4.58 6.40 5.68
CA ASP A 15 -4.63 7.85 5.77
C ASP A 15 -3.24 8.48 5.94
N GLU A 16 -2.30 7.73 6.50
CA GLU A 16 -0.99 8.27 6.86
C GLU A 16 0.19 7.48 6.25
N VAL A 17 -0.08 6.56 5.33
CA VAL A 17 0.95 5.63 4.80
C VAL A 17 2.18 6.34 4.24
N TRP A 18 2.01 7.56 3.72
CA TRP A 18 3.10 8.33 3.13
C TRP A 18 3.95 9.06 4.18
N ASN A 19 3.60 8.96 5.45
CA ASN A 19 4.34 9.53 6.56
C ASN A 19 5.15 8.42 7.26
N ALA A 20 6.48 8.53 7.24
CA ALA A 20 7.35 7.50 7.81
C ALA A 20 7.07 7.23 9.29
N HIS A 21 6.68 8.26 10.07
CA HIS A 21 6.34 8.08 11.49
C HIS A 21 5.08 7.24 11.69
N ALA A 22 4.13 7.35 10.76
CA ALA A 22 2.93 6.51 10.80
C ALA A 22 3.28 5.05 10.59
N VAL A 23 4.19 4.78 9.67
CA VAL A 23 4.67 3.41 9.42
C VAL A 23 5.23 2.81 10.72
N ASP A 24 6.02 3.58 11.47
CA ASP A 24 6.59 3.11 12.74
C ASP A 24 5.52 2.73 13.77
N ARG A 25 4.39 3.43 13.78
CA ARG A 25 3.30 3.15 14.73
C ARG A 25 2.49 1.93 14.39
N PHE A 26 2.29 1.66 13.09
CA PHE A 26 1.33 0.65 12.65
C PHE A 26 1.96 -0.69 12.28
N VAL A 27 3.24 -0.71 11.97
CA VAL A 27 3.91 -1.84 11.31
C VAL A 27 5.02 -2.39 12.21
N VAL A 28 5.11 -3.71 12.31
CA VAL A 28 6.15 -4.38 13.11
C VAL A 28 7.53 -4.25 12.44
N ASP A 29 8.60 -4.46 13.21
CA ASP A 29 9.99 -4.34 12.73
C ASP A 29 10.29 -5.28 11.57
N ASP A 30 9.78 -6.50 11.62
CA ASP A 30 10.00 -7.55 10.64
C ASP A 30 8.86 -7.68 9.63
N PHE A 31 8.17 -6.57 9.39
CA PHE A 31 7.06 -6.48 8.43
C PHE A 31 7.48 -7.00 7.05
N VAL A 32 6.55 -7.68 6.38
CA VAL A 32 6.78 -8.22 5.04
C VAL A 32 5.71 -7.70 4.09
N ILE A 33 6.13 -7.17 2.95
CA ILE A 33 5.21 -6.85 1.86
C ILE A 33 5.55 -7.74 0.66
N VAL A 34 4.52 -8.34 0.08
CA VAL A 34 4.63 -9.17 -1.11
C VAL A 34 3.85 -8.50 -2.22
N SER A 35 4.53 -8.11 -3.29
CA SER A 35 3.92 -7.34 -4.37
C SER A 35 4.63 -7.63 -5.69
N GLY A 36 3.86 -7.97 -6.72
CA GLY A 36 4.40 -8.16 -8.06
C GLY A 36 5.46 -9.24 -8.17
N GLY A 37 5.36 -10.29 -7.36
CA GLY A 37 6.34 -11.37 -7.36
C GLY A 37 7.57 -11.10 -6.51
N GLU A 38 7.65 -9.92 -5.88
CA GLU A 38 8.76 -9.56 -4.99
C GLU A 38 8.33 -9.60 -3.54
N THR A 39 9.28 -9.94 -2.66
CA THR A 39 9.08 -9.89 -1.22
C THR A 39 10.07 -8.89 -0.62
N ILE A 40 9.54 -7.89 0.09
CA ILE A 40 10.36 -6.91 0.80
C ILE A 40 10.20 -7.17 2.29
N THR A 41 11.29 -7.45 2.98
CA THR A 41 11.28 -7.77 4.41
C THR A 41 11.90 -6.63 5.21
N GLY A 42 11.24 -6.28 6.32
CA GLY A 42 11.72 -5.28 7.24
C GLY A 42 11.04 -3.93 7.05
N ARG A 43 10.73 -3.31 8.17
CA ARG A 43 10.04 -2.01 8.20
C ARG A 43 10.85 -0.92 7.51
N GLU A 44 12.17 -0.89 7.70
CA GLU A 44 13.00 0.14 7.08
C GLU A 44 13.07 0.00 5.57
N ASN A 45 13.11 -1.23 5.06
CA ASN A 45 13.06 -1.48 3.62
C ASN A 45 11.70 -1.10 3.04
N PHE A 46 10.62 -1.33 3.79
CA PHE A 46 9.29 -0.89 3.40
C PHE A 46 9.22 0.63 3.29
N LYS A 47 9.80 1.35 4.25
CA LYS A 47 9.86 2.82 4.20
C LYS A 47 10.63 3.31 2.97
N ASP A 48 11.74 2.66 2.64
CA ASP A 48 12.52 3.00 1.44
C ASP A 48 11.70 2.78 0.18
N TRP A 49 10.95 1.68 0.14
CA TRP A 49 10.06 1.39 -0.97
C TRP A 49 8.99 2.48 -1.13
N ILE A 50 8.37 2.91 -0.03
CA ILE A 50 7.39 4.00 -0.04
C ILE A 50 8.02 5.28 -0.59
N ARG A 51 9.21 5.65 -0.11
CA ARG A 51 9.92 6.86 -0.57
C ARG A 51 10.20 6.82 -2.07
N GLY A 52 10.65 5.67 -2.56
CA GLY A 52 10.90 5.48 -4.00
C GLY A 52 9.64 5.62 -4.83
N PHE A 53 8.54 5.07 -4.33
CA PHE A 53 7.26 5.17 -5.02
C PHE A 53 6.75 6.61 -5.05
N LEU A 54 6.83 7.33 -3.92
CA LEU A 54 6.44 8.74 -3.84
C LEU A 54 7.24 9.60 -4.82
N ALA A 55 8.52 9.31 -4.99
CA ALA A 55 9.37 10.06 -5.91
C ALA A 55 8.99 9.82 -7.37
N SER A 56 8.32 8.72 -7.68
CA SER A 56 7.95 8.35 -9.06
C SER A 56 6.57 8.83 -9.49
N VAL A 57 5.77 9.39 -8.58
CA VAL A 57 4.41 9.85 -8.89
C VAL A 57 4.21 11.24 -8.28
N ASP A 58 3.97 12.23 -9.13
CA ASP A 58 3.65 13.59 -8.68
C ASP A 58 2.16 13.71 -8.41
N ASP A 59 1.79 14.56 -7.46
CA ASP A 59 0.39 14.80 -7.05
C ASP A 59 -0.35 13.51 -6.71
N LEU A 60 0.32 12.60 -6.03
CA LEU A 60 -0.22 11.29 -5.69
C LEU A 60 -1.45 11.42 -4.78
N ARG A 61 -2.51 10.72 -5.16
CA ARG A 61 -3.71 10.55 -4.34
C ARG A 61 -4.03 9.07 -4.24
N LEU A 62 -4.34 8.63 -3.04
CA LEU A 62 -4.75 7.25 -2.79
C LEU A 62 -6.15 7.26 -2.19
N GLU A 63 -7.06 6.55 -2.84
CA GLU A 63 -8.44 6.41 -2.37
C GLU A 63 -8.73 4.95 -2.13
N VAL A 64 -9.17 4.63 -0.91
CA VAL A 64 -9.61 3.28 -0.57
C VAL A 64 -11.09 3.18 -0.86
N SER A 65 -11.45 2.33 -1.82
CA SER A 65 -12.84 2.19 -2.28
C SER A 65 -13.69 1.43 -1.28
N GLU A 66 -13.15 0.36 -0.70
CA GLU A 66 -13.85 -0.41 0.32
C GLU A 66 -12.84 -1.29 1.08
N SER A 67 -13.21 -1.65 2.30
CA SER A 67 -12.45 -2.59 3.11
C SER A 67 -13.40 -3.57 3.80
N PHE A 68 -12.94 -4.80 3.98
CA PHE A 68 -13.69 -5.81 4.72
C PHE A 68 -12.70 -6.75 5.40
N GLN A 69 -13.17 -7.48 6.39
CA GLN A 69 -12.29 -8.33 7.21
C GLN A 69 -12.90 -9.71 7.42
N ASN A 70 -12.04 -10.65 7.79
CA ASN A 70 -12.51 -11.98 8.17
C ASN A 70 -13.11 -11.93 9.58
N GLU A 71 -13.71 -13.04 10.01
CA GLU A 71 -14.51 -13.10 11.23
C GLU A 71 -13.73 -12.65 12.48
N ASP A 72 -12.49 -13.08 12.63
CA ASP A 72 -11.70 -12.77 13.84
C ASP A 72 -10.83 -11.50 13.70
N GLY A 73 -10.89 -10.83 12.56
CA GLY A 73 -10.13 -9.60 12.34
C GLY A 73 -8.64 -9.77 12.10
N THR A 74 -8.18 -11.00 11.86
CA THR A 74 -6.76 -11.25 11.59
C THR A 74 -6.36 -10.90 10.17
N ARG A 75 -7.34 -10.70 9.28
CA ARG A 75 -7.11 -10.32 7.89
C ARG A 75 -8.08 -9.22 7.48
N VAL A 76 -7.55 -8.21 6.82
CA VAL A 76 -8.35 -7.11 6.23
C VAL A 76 -7.98 -7.02 4.76
N ALA A 77 -8.98 -6.94 3.90
CA ALA A 77 -8.79 -6.70 2.47
C ALA A 77 -9.29 -5.31 2.13
N SER A 78 -8.55 -4.60 1.30
CA SER A 78 -8.92 -3.26 0.83
C SER A 78 -8.76 -3.18 -0.68
N ARG A 79 -9.71 -2.52 -1.36
CA ARG A 79 -9.55 -2.14 -2.76
C ARG A 79 -9.24 -0.65 -2.81
N TRP A 80 -8.31 -0.28 -3.67
CA TRP A 80 -7.85 1.11 -3.73
C TRP A 80 -7.60 1.58 -5.15
N LEU A 81 -7.62 2.90 -5.31
CA LEU A 81 -7.27 3.58 -6.55
C LEU A 81 -6.20 4.63 -6.22
N LEU A 82 -5.13 4.61 -6.98
CA LEU A 82 -4.07 5.60 -6.89
C LEU A 82 -4.05 6.39 -8.18
N THR A 83 -4.02 7.72 -8.07
CA THR A 83 -3.92 8.62 -9.21
C THR A 83 -2.78 9.60 -8.99
N GLY A 84 -2.31 10.20 -10.07
CA GLY A 84 -1.23 11.17 -10.03
C GLY A 84 -0.70 11.45 -11.41
N ARG A 85 0.52 11.99 -11.47
CA ARG A 85 1.22 12.24 -12.73
C ARG A 85 2.52 11.46 -12.77
N ASN A 86 2.87 10.99 -13.95
CA ASN A 86 4.03 10.11 -14.14
C ASN A 86 5.35 10.88 -14.01
N ASN A 87 6.11 10.55 -12.97
CA ASN A 87 7.46 11.05 -12.78
C ASN A 87 8.46 9.88 -12.77
N GLY A 88 8.28 8.94 -13.71
CA GLY A 88 9.16 7.78 -13.86
C GLY A 88 8.63 6.50 -13.20
N VAL A 89 7.31 6.40 -12.97
CA VAL A 89 6.73 5.21 -12.34
C VAL A 89 7.02 3.96 -13.20
N LEU A 90 7.30 2.85 -12.54
CA LEU A 90 7.62 1.56 -13.19
C LEU A 90 8.81 1.65 -14.16
N GLY A 91 9.74 2.59 -13.93
CA GLY A 91 10.89 2.77 -14.78
C GLY A 91 10.61 3.41 -16.14
N THR A 92 9.46 4.05 -16.30
CA THR A 92 9.07 4.73 -17.54
C THR A 92 9.64 6.15 -17.59
N GLU A 93 9.51 6.80 -18.74
CA GLU A 93 9.92 8.20 -18.89
C GLU A 93 9.05 9.11 -18.04
N PRO A 94 9.62 10.11 -17.35
CA PRO A 94 8.84 11.03 -16.50
C PRO A 94 8.11 12.08 -17.34
N ASP A 95 7.11 11.65 -18.09
CA ASP A 95 6.39 12.46 -19.08
C ASP A 95 5.21 13.24 -18.51
N GLN A 96 4.95 13.15 -17.22
CA GLN A 96 3.89 13.88 -16.50
C GLN A 96 2.47 13.55 -16.98
N ARG A 97 2.27 12.44 -17.69
CA ARG A 97 0.92 12.01 -18.07
C ARG A 97 0.14 11.62 -16.81
N ASP A 98 -1.17 11.81 -16.87
CA ASP A 98 -2.05 11.33 -15.82
C ASP A 98 -1.97 9.81 -15.74
N ILE A 99 -1.89 9.29 -14.52
CA ILE A 99 -1.86 7.84 -14.29
C ILE A 99 -2.98 7.44 -13.33
N ALA A 100 -3.44 6.22 -13.50
CA ALA A 100 -4.37 5.57 -12.58
C ALA A 100 -3.92 4.13 -12.38
N LEU A 101 -3.80 3.73 -11.13
CA LEU A 101 -3.36 2.40 -10.75
C LEU A 101 -4.35 1.86 -9.72
N THR A 102 -4.95 0.71 -10.03
CA THR A 102 -5.87 0.04 -9.10
C THR A 102 -5.13 -1.08 -8.39
N GLY A 103 -5.64 -1.45 -7.24
CA GLY A 103 -5.08 -2.56 -6.51
C GLY A 103 -5.98 -3.11 -5.44
N THR A 104 -5.57 -4.27 -4.95
CA THR A 104 -6.17 -4.94 -3.80
C THR A 104 -5.04 -5.30 -2.85
N ALA A 105 -5.23 -4.99 -1.59
CA ALA A 105 -4.27 -5.32 -0.55
C ALA A 105 -4.94 -6.18 0.52
N VAL A 106 -4.25 -7.22 0.95
CA VAL A 106 -4.67 -8.01 2.12
C VAL A 106 -3.65 -7.78 3.21
N TRP A 107 -4.12 -7.46 4.39
CA TRP A 107 -3.29 -7.18 5.56
C TRP A 107 -3.44 -8.27 6.60
N ALA A 108 -2.34 -8.68 7.18
CA ALA A 108 -2.35 -9.51 8.40
C ALA A 108 -2.29 -8.55 9.59
N VAL A 109 -3.25 -8.68 10.49
CA VAL A 109 -3.35 -7.85 11.69
C VAL A 109 -3.11 -8.73 12.90
N ARG A 110 -2.10 -8.37 13.68
CA ARG A 110 -1.73 -9.11 14.88
C ARG A 110 -2.68 -8.74 16.03
N GLU A 111 -2.71 -9.57 17.05
CA GLU A 111 -3.62 -9.42 18.19
C GLU A 111 -3.47 -8.05 18.87
N ASP A 112 -2.26 -7.48 18.90
CA ASP A 112 -2.01 -6.16 19.48
C ASP A 112 -2.34 -5.00 18.53
N GLY A 113 -2.91 -5.28 17.37
CA GLY A 113 -3.31 -4.27 16.40
C GLY A 113 -2.20 -3.85 15.42
N LYS A 114 -1.03 -4.49 15.48
CA LYS A 114 0.06 -4.17 14.56
C LYS A 114 -0.07 -4.94 13.25
N LEU A 115 0.32 -4.31 12.16
CA LEU A 115 0.32 -4.90 10.83
C LEU A 115 1.62 -5.67 10.62
N THR A 116 1.51 -6.94 10.26
CA THR A 116 2.67 -7.84 10.13
C THR A 116 3.02 -8.17 8.69
N THR A 117 2.02 -8.21 7.81
CA THR A 117 2.23 -8.59 6.41
C THR A 117 1.22 -7.87 5.54
N ASN A 118 1.63 -7.55 4.33
CA ASN A 118 0.75 -6.99 3.32
C ASN A 118 0.99 -7.74 2.00
N TRP A 119 -0.07 -8.30 1.45
CA TRP A 119 -0.07 -8.91 0.11
C TRP A 119 -0.79 -7.94 -0.82
N VAL A 120 -0.11 -7.48 -1.87
CA VAL A 120 -0.65 -6.44 -2.76
C VAL A 120 -0.60 -6.93 -4.20
N GLU A 121 -1.74 -6.84 -4.88
CA GLU A 121 -1.83 -7.02 -6.33
C GLU A 121 -2.26 -5.69 -6.94
N ARG A 122 -1.54 -5.25 -7.98
CA ARG A 122 -1.74 -3.95 -8.62
C ARG A 122 -1.82 -4.12 -10.12
N SER A 123 -2.56 -3.20 -10.78
CA SER A 123 -2.66 -3.17 -12.24
C SER A 123 -1.40 -2.56 -12.88
N SER A 124 -0.23 -2.98 -12.42
CA SER A 124 1.06 -2.42 -12.87
C SER A 124 1.34 -2.71 -14.35
N TRP A 125 0.99 -3.91 -14.80
CA TRP A 125 1.20 -4.28 -16.20
C TRP A 125 0.36 -3.42 -17.15
N GLU A 126 -0.92 -3.22 -16.80
CA GLU A 126 -1.84 -2.40 -17.59
C GLU A 126 -1.35 -0.95 -17.66
N LEU A 127 -0.91 -0.40 -16.53
CA LEU A 127 -0.34 0.95 -16.48
C LEU A 127 0.93 1.03 -17.33
N SER A 128 1.83 0.07 -17.18
CA SER A 128 3.07 0.00 -17.94
C SER A 128 2.81 0.04 -19.45
N LYS A 129 1.79 -0.69 -19.91
CA LYS A 129 1.41 -0.69 -21.32
C LYS A 129 0.87 0.67 -21.79
N ARG A 130 0.09 1.33 -20.95
CA ARG A 130 -0.44 2.65 -21.29
C ARG A 130 0.68 3.71 -21.40
N LEU A 131 1.76 3.53 -20.65
CA LEU A 131 2.87 4.47 -20.61
C LEU A 131 3.97 4.18 -21.64
N SER A 132 3.93 3.04 -22.29
CA SER A 132 4.92 2.66 -23.29
C SER A 132 4.64 3.25 -24.68
#